data_6d1001208fd8f4897c08c1b27c18536a
#
_entry.id   6d1001208fd8f4897c08c1b27c18536a
#
_cell.length_a   1.000
_cell.length_b   1.000
_cell.length_c   1.000
_cell.angle_alpha   90.00
_cell.angle_beta   90.00
_cell.angle_gamma   90.00
#
_symmetry.space_group_name_H-M   'P 1'
#
loop_
_entity.id
_entity.type
_entity.pdbx_description
1 polymer ?
#
loop_
_entity_poly.entity_id
_entity_poly.type
_entity_poly.pdbx_seq_one_letter_code
_entity_poly.pdbx_strand_id
1 'polypeptide(L)'
;KTIVVGVNAIDVENPSPEEGGAFEWAGLFDLSEGSYTWSFAKVDGEYADPAMKMVILDSGDIEESEELASDLLGSDDSITKKDNATLVPSNKAYTLKFDQKKDKTVFNIEIKKSGKYSFFTEHMPFEFEADEHFLKDLARVDIEPIAQVPDEGDGHHHHHHHGHGSLDPHVWHDPSNVMKMGKVISKSLKNDISVFNRKDRS
;
A
#
# COMPACT_ATOMS: atom_id res chain seq x y z
N LYS A 1 2.54 0.85 67.69
CA LYS A 1 1.75 0.32 66.60
C LYS A 1 2.22 0.98 65.30
N THR A 2 2.97 0.22 64.50
CA THR A 2 3.47 0.68 63.21
C THR A 2 2.44 0.21 62.16
N ILE A 3 1.88 1.15 61.40
CA ILE A 3 0.99 0.85 60.28
C ILE A 3 1.86 0.77 59.03
N VAL A 4 1.96 -0.40 58.42
CA VAL A 4 2.57 -0.61 57.11
C VAL A 4 1.47 -0.42 56.07
N VAL A 5 1.57 0.67 55.32
CA VAL A 5 0.71 0.87 54.15
C VAL A 5 1.37 0.15 52.96
N GLY A 6 0.80 -0.95 52.53
CA GLY A 6 1.22 -1.63 51.32
C GLY A 6 0.82 -0.79 50.11
N VAL A 7 1.79 -0.32 49.34
CA VAL A 7 1.57 0.26 48.01
C VAL A 7 1.51 -0.91 47.05
N ASN A 8 0.32 -1.23 46.51
CA ASN A 8 0.19 -2.13 45.38
C ASN A 8 0.88 -1.46 44.19
N ALA A 9 1.94 -2.09 43.71
CA ALA A 9 2.48 -1.78 42.41
C ALA A 9 1.39 -2.04 41.36
N ILE A 10 0.99 -1.01 40.67
CA ILE A 10 0.19 -1.15 39.45
C ILE A 10 1.16 -1.76 38.42
N ASP A 11 0.96 -3.00 38.04
CA ASP A 11 1.58 -3.55 36.84
C ASP A 11 1.11 -2.68 35.67
N VAL A 12 2.01 -1.80 35.24
CA VAL A 12 1.89 -1.17 33.93
C VAL A 12 2.20 -2.30 32.95
N GLU A 13 1.15 -2.96 32.44
CA GLU A 13 1.30 -3.83 31.28
C GLU A 13 1.99 -2.99 30.20
N ASN A 14 3.23 -3.37 29.91
CA ASN A 14 3.97 -2.83 28.78
C ASN A 14 3.12 -3.17 27.54
N PRO A 15 2.60 -2.19 26.78
CA PRO A 15 1.85 -2.51 25.59
C PRO A 15 2.73 -3.39 24.70
N SER A 16 2.21 -4.55 24.33
CA SER A 16 2.84 -5.38 23.33
C SER A 16 3.16 -4.53 22.11
N PRO A 17 4.26 -4.79 21.38
CA PRO A 17 4.57 -4.06 20.16
C PRO A 17 3.31 -4.11 19.28
N GLU A 18 2.75 -2.96 18.96
CA GLU A 18 1.62 -2.82 18.07
C GLU A 18 1.99 -3.51 16.76
N GLU A 19 1.22 -4.53 16.40
CA GLU A 19 1.35 -5.21 15.12
C GLU A 19 1.30 -4.15 14.02
N GLY A 20 2.22 -4.23 13.06
CA GLY A 20 2.29 -3.30 11.93
C GLY A 20 0.90 -3.06 11.34
N GLY A 21 0.57 -1.80 11.00
CA GLY A 21 -0.77 -1.38 10.59
C GLY A 21 -1.37 -2.32 9.55
N ALA A 22 -2.70 -2.39 9.49
CA ALA A 22 -3.42 -3.31 8.61
C ALA A 22 -3.14 -3.06 7.11
N PHE A 23 -2.41 -2.00 6.75
CA PHE A 23 -1.96 -1.69 5.41
C PHE A 23 -0.49 -1.24 5.41
N GLU A 24 0.22 -1.52 4.32
CA GLU A 24 1.59 -1.06 4.08
C GLU A 24 1.63 0.18 3.18
N TRP A 25 0.56 0.43 2.43
CA TRP A 25 0.49 1.57 1.52
C TRP A 25 -0.92 2.16 1.42
N ALA A 26 -0.96 3.48 1.29
CA ALA A 26 -2.15 4.23 0.94
C ALA A 26 -1.84 5.27 -0.13
N GLY A 27 -2.72 5.43 -1.12
CA GLY A 27 -2.61 6.43 -2.18
C GLY A 27 -3.92 7.19 -2.39
N LEU A 28 -3.82 8.49 -2.56
CA LEU A 28 -4.92 9.38 -2.91
C LEU A 28 -4.88 9.68 -4.39
N PHE A 29 -5.98 9.46 -5.09
CA PHE A 29 -6.11 9.68 -6.53
C PHE A 29 -7.24 10.65 -6.83
N ASP A 30 -7.05 11.53 -7.81
CA ASP A 30 -8.12 12.34 -8.41
C ASP A 30 -8.57 11.65 -9.69
N LEU A 31 -9.72 10.98 -9.64
CA LEU A 31 -10.23 10.14 -10.71
C LEU A 31 -11.51 10.71 -11.32
N SER A 32 -11.55 10.75 -12.64
CA SER A 32 -12.78 11.04 -13.38
C SER A 32 -13.73 9.85 -13.35
N GLU A 33 -15.02 10.10 -13.57
CA GLU A 33 -15.97 9.02 -13.84
C GLU A 33 -15.49 8.18 -15.02
N GLY A 34 -15.40 6.86 -14.83
CA GLY A 34 -14.90 5.96 -15.86
C GLY A 34 -14.38 4.65 -15.29
N SER A 35 -13.71 3.89 -16.17
CA SER A 35 -13.09 2.62 -15.82
C SER A 35 -11.57 2.74 -15.87
N TYR A 36 -10.92 2.06 -14.93
CA TYR A 36 -9.48 1.99 -14.77
C TYR A 36 -9.07 0.53 -14.62
N THR A 37 -7.78 0.26 -14.73
CA THR A 37 -7.23 -1.08 -14.49
C THR A 37 -6.15 -1.01 -13.44
N TRP A 38 -6.21 -1.93 -12.46
CA TRP A 38 -5.15 -2.16 -11.50
C TRP A 38 -4.51 -3.52 -11.78
N SER A 39 -3.22 -3.53 -12.02
CA SER A 39 -2.49 -4.73 -12.38
C SER A 39 -1.48 -5.15 -11.31
N PHE A 40 -1.35 -6.47 -11.14
CA PHE A 40 -0.34 -7.12 -10.33
C PHE A 40 0.44 -8.05 -11.24
N ALA A 41 1.74 -7.85 -11.34
CA ALA A 41 2.61 -8.66 -12.17
C ALA A 41 3.55 -9.50 -11.29
N LYS A 42 4.00 -10.61 -11.84
CA LYS A 42 5.12 -11.36 -11.28
C LYS A 42 6.41 -10.59 -11.47
N VAL A 43 7.17 -10.47 -10.41
CA VAL A 43 8.53 -9.94 -10.43
C VAL A 43 9.48 -11.12 -10.26
N ASP A 44 10.45 -11.25 -11.16
CA ASP A 44 11.38 -12.39 -11.20
C ASP A 44 10.67 -13.78 -11.34
N GLY A 45 9.48 -13.80 -11.96
CA GLY A 45 8.70 -15.01 -12.25
C GLY A 45 7.71 -15.43 -11.17
N GLU A 46 7.62 -14.70 -10.06
CA GLU A 46 6.74 -14.99 -8.94
C GLU A 46 5.96 -13.74 -8.51
N TYR A 47 4.73 -13.92 -7.99
CA TYR A 47 4.06 -12.87 -7.24
C TYR A 47 4.71 -12.74 -5.87
N ALA A 48 4.84 -11.52 -5.34
CA ALA A 48 5.33 -11.28 -3.98
C ALA A 48 4.48 -12.03 -2.94
N ASP A 49 3.14 -12.03 -3.16
CA ASP A 49 2.16 -12.78 -2.38
C ASP A 49 1.08 -13.39 -3.30
N PRO A 50 0.39 -14.46 -2.90
CA PRO A 50 -0.63 -15.10 -3.74
C PRO A 50 -1.95 -14.32 -3.82
N ALA A 51 -2.14 -13.36 -2.93
CA ALA A 51 -3.33 -12.53 -2.80
C ALA A 51 -2.96 -11.26 -2.04
N MET A 52 -3.82 -10.23 -2.11
CA MET A 52 -3.68 -9.00 -1.34
C MET A 52 -5.05 -8.46 -0.96
N LYS A 53 -5.18 -7.88 0.22
CA LYS A 53 -6.36 -7.09 0.56
C LYS A 53 -6.21 -5.65 0.07
N MET A 54 -7.34 -5.09 -0.36
CA MET A 54 -7.45 -3.70 -0.82
C MET A 54 -8.77 -3.09 -0.36
N VAL A 55 -8.72 -1.83 0.02
CA VAL A 55 -9.89 -0.98 0.30
C VAL A 55 -9.86 0.23 -0.62
N ILE A 56 -11.00 0.60 -1.19
CA ILE A 56 -11.17 1.80 -2.02
C ILE A 56 -12.29 2.63 -1.42
N LEU A 57 -11.99 3.83 -0.94
CA LEU A 57 -12.93 4.73 -0.29
C LEU A 57 -13.17 5.98 -1.15
N ASP A 58 -14.43 6.43 -1.21
CA ASP A 58 -14.80 7.76 -1.72
C ASP A 58 -14.45 8.80 -0.63
N SER A 59 -13.18 9.12 -0.54
CA SER A 59 -12.61 10.04 0.44
C SER A 59 -11.43 10.80 -0.16
N GLY A 60 -11.40 12.10 0.09
CA GLY A 60 -10.35 13.01 -0.38
C GLY A 60 -9.16 13.13 0.57
N ASP A 61 -9.09 12.32 1.63
CA ASP A 61 -8.07 12.41 2.65
C ASP A 61 -7.66 11.02 3.15
N ILE A 62 -6.35 10.73 3.12
CA ILE A 62 -5.81 9.45 3.58
C ILE A 62 -5.93 9.37 5.10
N GLU A 63 -5.52 10.41 5.83
CA GLU A 63 -5.46 10.42 7.29
C GLU A 63 -6.87 10.25 7.91
N GLU A 64 -7.87 10.96 7.37
CA GLU A 64 -9.26 10.81 7.83
C GLU A 64 -9.85 9.41 7.55
N SER A 65 -9.27 8.67 6.60
CA SER A 65 -9.74 7.36 6.15
C SER A 65 -8.98 6.18 6.77
N GLU A 66 -7.86 6.43 7.42
CA GLU A 66 -6.91 5.43 7.90
C GLU A 66 -7.54 4.44 8.91
N GLU A 67 -8.25 4.94 9.91
CA GLU A 67 -8.90 4.12 10.93
C GLU A 67 -9.92 3.17 10.30
N LEU A 68 -10.80 3.71 9.44
CA LEU A 68 -11.80 2.90 8.73
C LEU A 68 -11.14 1.86 7.82
N ALA A 69 -10.11 2.25 7.08
CA ALA A 69 -9.42 1.35 6.18
C ALA A 69 -8.71 0.22 6.93
N SER A 70 -8.08 0.53 8.07
CA SER A 70 -7.43 -0.46 8.94
C SER A 70 -8.43 -1.46 9.50
N ASP A 71 -9.58 -1.00 9.98
CA ASP A 71 -10.67 -1.85 10.47
C ASP A 71 -11.18 -2.80 9.37
N LEU A 72 -11.38 -2.28 8.16
CA LEU A 72 -11.86 -3.05 7.02
C LEU A 72 -10.82 -4.10 6.57
N LEU A 73 -9.55 -3.74 6.51
CA LEU A 73 -8.47 -4.66 6.13
C LEU A 73 -8.21 -5.73 7.19
N GLY A 74 -8.31 -5.36 8.48
CA GLY A 74 -8.19 -6.29 9.60
C GLY A 74 -9.37 -7.24 9.74
N SER A 75 -10.51 -6.94 9.09
CA SER A 75 -11.71 -7.78 9.17
C SER A 75 -11.60 -9.03 8.30
N ASP A 76 -12.24 -10.12 8.76
CA ASP A 76 -12.45 -11.34 7.97
C ASP A 76 -13.59 -11.19 6.93
N ASP A 77 -14.43 -10.15 7.04
CA ASP A 77 -15.54 -9.87 6.10
C ASP A 77 -15.05 -9.14 4.87
N SER A 78 -14.32 -9.83 3.99
CA SER A 78 -13.83 -9.30 2.73
C SER A 78 -14.49 -9.95 1.53
N ILE A 79 -14.61 -9.20 0.43
CA ILE A 79 -15.16 -9.69 -0.82
C ILE A 79 -14.03 -10.27 -1.68
N THR A 80 -13.98 -11.59 -1.84
CA THR A 80 -12.99 -12.23 -2.71
C THR A 80 -13.24 -11.89 -4.18
N LYS A 81 -12.22 -11.41 -4.86
CA LYS A 81 -12.18 -11.09 -6.28
C LYS A 81 -11.06 -11.88 -6.97
N LYS A 82 -11.28 -12.23 -8.23
CA LYS A 82 -10.33 -12.94 -9.09
C LYS A 82 -10.02 -12.09 -10.32
N ASP A 83 -9.06 -12.54 -11.08
CA ASP A 83 -8.64 -11.90 -12.33
C ASP A 83 -9.81 -11.41 -13.20
N ASN A 84 -9.70 -10.21 -13.74
CA ASN A 84 -10.70 -9.46 -14.52
C ASN A 84 -11.99 -9.08 -13.76
N ALA A 85 -12.04 -9.27 -12.42
CA ALA A 85 -13.18 -8.81 -11.64
C ALA A 85 -13.21 -7.28 -11.53
N THR A 86 -14.42 -6.74 -11.35
CA THR A 86 -14.63 -5.31 -11.13
C THR A 86 -14.66 -5.00 -9.63
N LEU A 87 -13.94 -3.95 -9.25
CA LEU A 87 -13.92 -3.31 -7.94
C LEU A 87 -14.63 -1.97 -8.05
N VAL A 88 -15.31 -1.58 -6.98
CA VAL A 88 -15.95 -0.27 -6.85
C VAL A 88 -15.61 0.31 -5.48
N PRO A 89 -15.53 1.63 -5.31
CA PRO A 89 -15.40 2.24 -3.99
C PRO A 89 -16.54 1.77 -3.07
N SER A 90 -16.19 1.29 -1.88
CA SER A 90 -17.16 0.76 -0.91
C SER A 90 -16.55 0.67 0.49
N ASN A 91 -17.40 0.61 1.52
CA ASN A 91 -16.98 0.35 2.90
C ASN A 91 -16.79 -1.16 3.14
N LYS A 92 -16.07 -1.84 2.25
CA LYS A 92 -15.68 -3.24 2.38
C LYS A 92 -14.30 -3.46 1.79
N ALA A 93 -13.54 -4.34 2.43
CA ALA A 93 -12.29 -4.80 1.87
C ALA A 93 -12.53 -5.81 0.74
N TYR A 94 -11.65 -5.81 -0.22
CA TYR A 94 -11.52 -6.83 -1.25
C TYR A 94 -10.33 -7.74 -0.94
N THR A 95 -10.51 -9.06 -1.05
CA THR A 95 -9.38 -10.01 -1.13
C THR A 95 -9.13 -10.32 -2.61
N LEU A 96 -8.07 -9.78 -3.16
CA LEU A 96 -7.67 -9.90 -4.56
C LEU A 96 -6.82 -11.15 -4.72
N LYS A 97 -7.35 -12.22 -5.32
CA LYS A 97 -6.61 -13.45 -5.57
C LYS A 97 -5.95 -13.40 -6.93
N PHE A 98 -4.63 -13.60 -6.96
CA PHE A 98 -3.83 -13.57 -8.18
C PHE A 98 -3.89 -14.91 -8.92
N ASP A 99 -3.97 -14.84 -10.25
CA ASP A 99 -3.92 -16.04 -11.10
C ASP A 99 -2.48 -16.53 -11.24
N GLN A 100 -2.13 -17.53 -10.46
CA GLN A 100 -0.78 -18.10 -10.43
C GLN A 100 -0.30 -18.68 -11.77
N LYS A 101 -1.22 -18.90 -12.73
CA LYS A 101 -0.90 -19.39 -14.06
C LYS A 101 -0.54 -18.29 -15.07
N LYS A 102 -0.81 -17.04 -14.70
CA LYS A 102 -0.53 -15.86 -15.51
C LYS A 102 0.66 -15.09 -14.95
N ASP A 103 1.34 -14.35 -15.80
CA ASP A 103 2.41 -13.45 -15.38
C ASP A 103 1.85 -12.12 -14.85
N LYS A 104 0.58 -11.86 -15.12
CA LYS A 104 -0.14 -10.66 -14.67
C LYS A 104 -1.60 -10.97 -14.36
N THR A 105 -2.08 -10.49 -13.21
CA THR A 105 -3.49 -10.46 -12.82
C THR A 105 -3.99 -9.02 -12.88
N VAL A 106 -5.17 -8.80 -13.44
CA VAL A 106 -5.73 -7.45 -13.65
C VAL A 106 -7.11 -7.37 -13.01
N PHE A 107 -7.38 -6.26 -12.33
CA PHE A 107 -8.70 -5.91 -11.81
C PHE A 107 -9.18 -4.63 -12.48
N ASN A 108 -10.48 -4.57 -12.78
CA ASN A 108 -11.11 -3.37 -13.30
C ASN A 108 -11.61 -2.53 -12.12
N ILE A 109 -11.41 -1.22 -12.15
CA ILE A 109 -11.95 -0.29 -11.17
C ILE A 109 -12.97 0.57 -11.86
N GLU A 110 -14.20 0.62 -11.34
CA GLU A 110 -15.27 1.45 -11.87
C GLU A 110 -15.53 2.63 -10.93
N ILE A 111 -15.30 3.83 -11.42
CA ILE A 111 -15.55 5.10 -10.74
C ILE A 111 -16.83 5.69 -11.31
N LYS A 112 -17.88 5.79 -10.46
CA LYS A 112 -19.21 6.25 -10.87
C LYS A 112 -19.38 7.75 -10.81
N LYS A 113 -18.47 8.47 -10.17
CA LYS A 113 -18.48 9.92 -10.01
C LYS A 113 -17.06 10.43 -9.91
N SER A 114 -16.73 11.48 -10.67
CA SER A 114 -15.44 12.13 -10.56
C SER A 114 -15.21 12.68 -9.15
N GLY A 115 -14.01 12.47 -8.62
CA GLY A 115 -13.67 12.89 -7.26
C GLY A 115 -12.34 12.31 -6.80
N LYS A 116 -12.05 12.52 -5.52
CA LYS A 116 -10.87 11.98 -4.87
C LYS A 116 -11.20 10.66 -4.19
N TYR A 117 -10.32 9.70 -4.34
CA TYR A 117 -10.47 8.35 -3.81
C TYR A 117 -9.20 7.92 -3.12
N SER A 118 -9.33 7.39 -1.90
CA SER A 118 -8.23 6.80 -1.14
C SER A 118 -8.21 5.29 -1.32
N PHE A 119 -7.05 4.78 -1.69
CA PHE A 119 -6.77 3.35 -1.85
C PHE A 119 -5.83 2.91 -0.75
N PHE A 120 -6.14 1.82 -0.09
CA PHE A 120 -5.31 1.20 0.94
C PHE A 120 -5.02 -0.23 0.55
N THR A 121 -3.77 -0.65 0.62
CA THR A 121 -3.34 -2.00 0.26
C THR A 121 -2.50 -2.63 1.37
N GLU A 122 -2.69 -3.94 1.57
CA GLU A 122 -1.98 -4.74 2.57
C GLU A 122 -0.47 -4.78 2.30
N HIS A 123 -0.06 -4.71 1.01
CA HIS A 123 1.33 -4.68 0.56
C HIS A 123 1.59 -3.48 -0.34
N MET A 124 2.85 -3.16 -0.56
CA MET A 124 3.25 -2.07 -1.45
C MET A 124 2.92 -2.41 -2.92
N PRO A 125 2.19 -1.57 -3.67
CA PRO A 125 1.84 -1.84 -5.06
C PRO A 125 3.03 -2.07 -5.97
N PHE A 126 4.15 -1.39 -5.75
CA PHE A 126 5.35 -1.50 -6.57
C PHE A 126 6.07 -2.87 -6.43
N GLU A 127 5.77 -3.67 -5.40
CA GLU A 127 6.26 -5.06 -5.30
C GLU A 127 5.70 -5.96 -6.41
N PHE A 128 4.62 -5.52 -7.03
CA PHE A 128 3.92 -6.22 -8.12
C PHE A 128 4.06 -5.49 -9.46
N GLU A 129 4.97 -4.54 -9.56
CA GLU A 129 5.30 -3.86 -10.82
C GLU A 129 6.50 -4.55 -11.48
N ALA A 130 6.30 -5.10 -12.68
CA ALA A 130 7.39 -5.60 -13.51
C ALA A 130 7.84 -4.53 -14.52
N ASP A 131 6.98 -4.26 -15.52
CA ASP A 131 7.26 -3.37 -16.63
C ASP A 131 6.21 -2.26 -16.79
N GLU A 132 5.14 -2.31 -16.02
CA GLU A 132 3.99 -1.39 -16.12
C GLU A 132 3.59 -0.87 -14.74
N HIS A 133 3.21 0.41 -14.69
CA HIS A 133 2.60 1.00 -13.50
C HIS A 133 1.29 0.29 -13.14
N PHE A 134 1.01 0.18 -11.82
CA PHE A 134 -0.12 -0.60 -11.31
C PHE A 134 -1.49 -0.04 -11.71
N LEU A 135 -1.68 1.28 -11.73
CA LEU A 135 -2.96 1.92 -12.08
C LEU A 135 -2.90 2.63 -13.42
N LYS A 136 -3.82 2.30 -14.32
CA LYS A 136 -3.93 2.90 -15.65
C LYS A 136 -5.38 3.22 -16.00
N ASP A 137 -5.57 4.23 -16.85
CA ASP A 137 -6.85 4.46 -17.53
C ASP A 137 -7.08 3.48 -18.70
N LEU A 138 -8.23 3.60 -19.38
CA LEU A 138 -8.55 2.79 -20.55
C LEU A 138 -7.67 3.09 -21.76
N ALA A 139 -7.05 4.25 -21.83
CA ALA A 139 -6.06 4.59 -22.86
C ALA A 139 -4.66 4.07 -22.50
N ARG A 140 -4.53 3.34 -21.38
CA ARG A 140 -3.29 2.77 -20.82
C ARG A 140 -2.29 3.83 -20.37
N VAL A 141 -2.78 5.01 -20.03
CA VAL A 141 -1.98 6.07 -19.41
C VAL A 141 -1.86 5.76 -17.91
N ASP A 142 -0.65 5.90 -17.39
CA ASP A 142 -0.36 5.72 -15.98
C ASP A 142 -1.05 6.80 -15.14
N ILE A 143 -1.65 6.41 -14.04
CA ILE A 143 -2.31 7.30 -13.10
C ILE A 143 -1.52 7.28 -11.80
N GLU A 144 -0.86 8.39 -11.52
CA GLU A 144 -0.08 8.56 -10.29
C GLU A 144 -0.96 9.04 -9.14
N PRO A 145 -0.67 8.63 -7.90
CA PRO A 145 -1.32 9.19 -6.72
C PRO A 145 -0.93 10.67 -6.55
N ILE A 146 -1.89 11.51 -6.15
CA ILE A 146 -1.63 12.93 -5.81
C ILE A 146 -1.04 13.08 -4.40
N ALA A 147 -1.16 12.05 -3.55
CA ALA A 147 -0.50 11.89 -2.27
C ALA A 147 -0.42 10.40 -1.94
N GLN A 148 0.57 9.98 -1.18
CA GLN A 148 0.71 8.58 -0.74
C GLN A 148 1.43 8.47 0.60
N VAL A 149 1.24 7.34 1.26
CA VAL A 149 1.89 6.97 2.52
C VAL A 149 2.37 5.52 2.39
N PRO A 150 3.65 5.21 2.67
CA PRO A 150 4.72 6.16 3.00
C PRO A 150 5.04 7.08 1.81
N ASP A 151 5.46 8.30 2.13
CA ASP A 151 5.91 9.26 1.12
C ASP A 151 7.23 8.78 0.51
N GLU A 152 7.32 8.71 -0.82
CA GLU A 152 8.60 8.47 -1.50
C GLU A 152 9.46 9.72 -1.34
N GLY A 153 10.22 9.77 -0.24
CA GLY A 153 10.93 10.93 0.23
C GLY A 153 11.73 11.67 -0.84
N ASP A 154 11.18 12.76 -1.28
CA ASP A 154 11.98 13.87 -1.81
C ASP A 154 12.41 14.74 -0.61
N GLY A 155 13.71 14.76 -0.34
CA GLY A 155 14.27 15.46 0.80
C GLY A 155 14.11 16.98 0.74
N HIS A 156 12.97 17.50 1.12
CA HIS A 156 12.84 18.88 1.57
C HIS A 156 11.74 19.03 2.62
N HIS A 157 12.18 19.45 3.80
CA HIS A 157 11.46 19.80 5.01
C HIS A 157 10.25 20.71 4.79
N HIS A 158 9.09 20.35 5.38
CA HIS A 158 8.31 21.32 6.16
C HIS A 158 7.62 20.63 7.33
N HIS A 159 7.98 21.08 8.53
CA HIS A 159 7.34 20.73 9.79
C HIS A 159 5.90 21.25 9.84
N HIS A 160 4.93 20.38 10.12
CA HIS A 160 3.81 20.73 10.97
C HIS A 160 3.40 19.54 11.85
N HIS A 161 3.37 19.82 13.13
CA HIS A 161 2.95 18.95 14.21
C HIS A 161 1.44 18.66 14.16
N HIS A 162 1.11 17.49 14.61
CA HIS A 162 -0.04 16.97 15.33
C HIS A 162 -0.82 15.86 14.61
N GLY A 163 -0.82 14.70 15.24
CA GLY A 163 -1.75 13.62 14.98
C GLY A 163 -1.05 12.25 15.01
N HIS A 164 -1.40 11.47 15.98
CA HIS A 164 -0.89 10.12 16.17
C HIS A 164 -1.57 9.16 15.17
N GLY A 165 -1.04 9.10 13.96
CA GLY A 165 -1.27 8.00 13.03
C GLY A 165 -0.13 7.01 13.20
N SER A 166 -0.45 5.76 13.46
CA SER A 166 0.50 4.71 13.82
C SER A 166 1.11 4.07 12.57
N LEU A 167 1.91 4.82 11.81
CA LEU A 167 2.92 4.20 10.96
C LEU A 167 4.18 4.05 11.78
N ASP A 168 4.51 2.81 12.14
CA ASP A 168 5.73 2.52 12.89
C ASP A 168 6.96 2.95 12.06
N PRO A 169 7.71 3.98 12.48
CA PRO A 169 8.95 4.37 11.82
C PRO A 169 10.03 3.28 11.90
N HIS A 170 9.73 2.14 12.51
CA HIS A 170 10.62 1.00 12.67
C HIS A 170 10.46 -0.10 11.62
N VAL A 171 9.69 0.12 10.55
CA VAL A 171 9.62 -0.78 9.37
C VAL A 171 11.01 -1.16 8.85
N TRP A 172 12.00 -0.29 9.06
CA TRP A 172 13.42 -0.51 8.76
C TRP A 172 14.11 -1.59 9.60
N HIS A 173 13.53 -2.00 10.72
CA HIS A 173 14.11 -2.99 11.62
C HIS A 173 13.67 -4.42 11.34
N ASP A 174 12.69 -4.64 10.45
CA ASP A 174 12.37 -5.96 9.97
C ASP A 174 13.36 -6.38 8.85
N PRO A 175 14.17 -7.43 9.06
CA PRO A 175 15.14 -7.89 8.06
C PRO A 175 14.50 -8.29 6.72
N SER A 176 13.24 -8.72 6.71
CA SER A 176 12.49 -9.07 5.50
C SER A 176 12.15 -7.84 4.68
N ASN A 177 11.76 -6.74 5.31
CA ASN A 177 11.49 -5.47 4.66
C ASN A 177 12.77 -4.82 4.11
N VAL A 178 13.86 -4.87 4.86
CA VAL A 178 15.19 -4.40 4.40
C VAL A 178 15.65 -5.17 3.16
N MET A 179 15.41 -6.48 3.10
CA MET A 179 15.74 -7.29 1.92
C MET A 179 14.84 -6.97 0.72
N LYS A 180 13.56 -6.71 0.93
CA LYS A 180 12.61 -6.27 -0.12
C LYS A 180 13.05 -4.93 -0.70
N MET A 181 13.33 -3.94 0.15
CA MET A 181 13.84 -2.62 -0.26
C MET A 181 15.20 -2.71 -0.97
N GLY A 182 16.12 -3.56 -0.49
CA GLY A 182 17.41 -3.80 -1.14
C GLY A 182 17.26 -4.35 -2.55
N LYS A 183 16.26 -5.17 -2.83
CA LYS A 183 15.95 -5.69 -4.18
C LYS A 183 15.44 -4.59 -5.11
N VAL A 184 14.55 -3.72 -4.62
CA VAL A 184 14.00 -2.60 -5.38
C VAL A 184 15.10 -1.61 -5.75
N ILE A 185 15.92 -1.19 -4.79
CA ILE A 185 17.07 -0.29 -5.01
C ILE A 185 18.08 -0.92 -5.98
N SER A 186 18.37 -2.21 -5.85
CA SER A 186 19.28 -2.93 -6.75
C SER A 186 18.76 -2.99 -8.18
N LYS A 187 17.44 -3.12 -8.38
CA LYS A 187 16.80 -3.12 -9.70
C LYS A 187 16.83 -1.73 -10.34
N SER A 188 16.51 -0.68 -9.57
CA SER A 188 16.60 0.72 -10.04
C SER A 188 18.02 1.07 -10.49
N LEU A 189 19.04 0.75 -9.70
CA LEU A 189 20.45 0.97 -10.04
C LEU A 189 20.90 0.19 -11.28
N LYS A 190 20.41 -1.04 -11.50
CA LYS A 190 20.72 -1.82 -12.71
C LYS A 190 20.11 -1.19 -13.96
N ASN A 191 18.90 -0.64 -13.86
CA ASN A 191 18.25 0.06 -14.96
C ASN A 191 18.99 1.34 -15.33
N ASP A 192 19.42 2.13 -14.36
CA ASP A 192 20.21 3.35 -14.58
C ASP A 192 21.57 3.04 -15.23
N ILE A 193 22.26 1.99 -14.81
CA ILE A 193 23.50 1.55 -15.40
C ILE A 193 23.29 1.08 -16.84
N SER A 194 22.18 0.42 -17.15
CA SER A 194 21.86 -0.04 -18.50
C SER A 194 21.58 1.12 -19.47
N VAL A 195 20.96 2.19 -18.98
CA VAL A 195 20.72 3.41 -19.75
C VAL A 195 22.02 4.18 -20.01
N PHE A 196 22.90 4.24 -19.01
CA PHE A 196 24.22 4.90 -19.14
C PHE A 196 25.10 4.21 -20.20
N ASN A 197 25.15 2.87 -20.16
CA ASN A 197 25.95 2.08 -21.10
C ASN A 197 25.43 2.11 -22.56
N ARG A 198 24.18 2.54 -22.81
CA ARG A 198 23.65 2.74 -24.18
C ARG A 198 24.03 4.09 -24.76
N LYS A 199 24.26 5.11 -23.93
CA LYS A 199 24.63 6.48 -24.39
C LYS A 199 26.10 6.55 -24.83
N ASP A 200 26.97 5.67 -24.33
CA ASP A 200 28.38 5.65 -24.69
C ASP A 200 28.70 4.84 -25.96
N ARG A 201 27.68 4.30 -26.65
CA ARG A 201 27.86 3.49 -27.88
C ARG A 201 27.24 4.11 -29.13
N SER A 202 26.91 5.42 -29.12
CA SER A 202 26.40 6.15 -30.29
C SER A 202 27.36 7.24 -30.74
#